data_105f63087556aa083f20ed5c890336a2
#
_entry.id   105f63087556aa083f20ed5c890336a2
#
_cell.length_a   1.000
_cell.length_b   1.000
_cell.length_c   1.000
_cell.angle_alpha   90.00
_cell.angle_beta   90.00
_cell.angle_gamma   90.00
#
_symmetry.space_group_name_H-M   'P 1'
#
loop_
_entity.id
_entity.type
_entity.pdbx_description
1 polymer ?
#
loop_
_entity_poly.entity_id
_entity_poly.type
_entity_poly.pdbx_seq_one_letter_code
_entity_poly.pdbx_strand_id
1 'polypeptide(L)'
;ADIAVVGGAEAIIHPLPVAAFAQMKALSTRNDDPEHASRPWDADRDGFVIGEGAAIMVIETLEHAQARGAKIYGTLAGSGISADSHDIVQPDPTGSGQASAMRKALASAGLSPCDINHVNAHATSTPLGDTAEAHSVAAVLGKATDQVLVNGTKSMTGHLLGGAGALESFAAVMALLKRQVPGTINIEHLEEDLEVNVVTHTTDLPNGDLAALNNSFGFGGHNVTLAFTNANATH
;
A
#
# COMPACT_ATOMS: atom_id res chain seq x y z
N ALA A 1 2.94 -9.79 -24.38
CA ALA A 1 2.43 -8.51 -24.89
C ALA A 1 3.49 -7.45 -24.61
N ASP A 2 3.74 -6.57 -25.59
CA ASP A 2 4.73 -5.49 -25.44
C ASP A 2 4.17 -4.29 -24.69
N ILE A 3 2.84 -4.17 -24.66
CA ILE A 3 2.10 -3.11 -23.97
C ILE A 3 0.81 -3.69 -23.36
N ALA A 4 0.46 -3.23 -22.18
CA ALA A 4 -0.80 -3.55 -21.54
C ALA A 4 -1.38 -2.33 -20.80
N VAL A 5 -2.71 -2.22 -20.78
CA VAL A 5 -3.45 -1.28 -19.94
C VAL A 5 -3.90 -2.03 -18.69
N VAL A 6 -3.46 -1.56 -17.54
CA VAL A 6 -3.73 -2.19 -16.24
C VAL A 6 -4.31 -1.17 -15.27
N GLY A 7 -5.10 -1.62 -14.32
CA GLY A 7 -5.67 -0.71 -13.33
C GLY A 7 -6.80 -1.32 -12.55
N GLY A 8 -7.52 -0.46 -11.83
CA GLY A 8 -8.70 -0.82 -11.06
C GLY A 8 -9.64 0.38 -10.94
N ALA A 9 -10.91 0.10 -10.79
CA ALA A 9 -11.95 1.09 -10.57
C ALA A 9 -12.96 0.56 -9.56
N GLU A 10 -13.52 1.47 -8.77
CA GLU A 10 -14.57 1.15 -7.82
C GLU A 10 -15.58 2.29 -7.72
N ALA A 11 -16.87 1.93 -7.68
CA ALA A 11 -18.00 2.84 -7.50
C ALA A 11 -19.04 2.15 -6.62
N ILE A 12 -18.77 2.07 -5.34
CA ILE A 12 -19.48 1.19 -4.37
C ILE A 12 -20.20 1.99 -3.28
N ILE A 13 -20.13 3.32 -3.28
CA ILE A 13 -20.84 4.13 -2.28
C ILE A 13 -22.34 4.11 -2.57
N HIS A 14 -22.96 3.04 -2.08
CA HIS A 14 -24.40 2.78 -2.25
C HIS A 14 -24.93 2.14 -0.95
N PRO A 15 -26.20 2.35 -0.57
CA PRO A 15 -26.75 1.86 0.68
C PRO A 15 -26.51 0.37 0.99
N LEU A 16 -26.58 -0.50 0.00
CA LEU A 16 -26.42 -1.94 0.21
C LEU A 16 -24.98 -2.33 0.60
N PRO A 17 -23.90 -1.95 -0.12
CA PRO A 17 -22.54 -2.22 0.32
C PRO A 17 -22.19 -1.57 1.65
N VAL A 18 -22.64 -0.32 1.88
CA VAL A 18 -22.43 0.37 3.17
C VAL A 18 -23.08 -0.42 4.30
N ALA A 19 -24.33 -0.88 4.14
CA ALA A 19 -25.00 -1.70 5.14
C ALA A 19 -24.28 -3.05 5.40
N ALA A 20 -23.75 -3.68 4.33
CA ALA A 20 -23.01 -4.93 4.44
C ALA A 20 -21.70 -4.76 5.23
N PHE A 21 -20.88 -3.75 4.90
CA PHE A 21 -19.65 -3.46 5.62
C PHE A 21 -19.89 -2.95 7.04
N ALA A 22 -20.97 -2.19 7.28
CA ALA A 22 -21.38 -1.79 8.61
C ALA A 22 -21.77 -3.00 9.48
N GLN A 23 -22.47 -3.98 8.89
CA GLN A 23 -22.82 -5.23 9.58
C GLN A 23 -21.59 -6.05 9.95
N MET A 24 -20.52 -6.00 9.14
CA MET A 24 -19.21 -6.61 9.44
C MET A 24 -18.44 -5.86 10.52
N LYS A 25 -18.88 -4.66 10.93
CA LYS A 25 -18.18 -3.76 11.85
C LYS A 25 -16.78 -3.39 11.36
N ALA A 26 -16.64 -3.26 10.05
CA ALA A 26 -15.38 -2.93 9.40
C ALA A 26 -15.25 -1.43 9.07
N LEU A 27 -16.40 -0.71 9.01
CA LEU A 27 -16.42 0.73 8.74
C LEU A 27 -16.18 1.54 10.02
N SER A 28 -15.51 2.69 9.86
CA SER A 28 -15.47 3.71 10.90
C SER A 28 -16.88 4.20 11.23
N THR A 29 -17.11 4.47 12.50
CA THR A 29 -18.36 5.02 13.02
C THR A 29 -18.25 6.50 13.38
N ARG A 30 -17.11 7.16 13.07
CA ARG A 30 -16.81 8.57 13.36
C ARG A 30 -17.60 9.52 12.42
N ASN A 31 -18.93 9.53 12.55
CA ASN A 31 -19.82 10.33 11.70
C ASN A 31 -19.93 11.79 12.14
N ASP A 32 -19.47 12.11 13.34
CA ASP A 32 -19.37 13.46 13.90
C ASP A 32 -18.14 14.23 13.41
N ASP A 33 -17.13 13.49 12.90
CA ASP A 33 -15.90 14.06 12.35
C ASP A 33 -15.39 13.21 11.15
N PRO A 34 -16.16 13.19 10.03
CA PRO A 34 -15.90 12.27 8.93
C PRO A 34 -14.60 12.56 8.16
N GLU A 35 -14.13 13.82 8.16
CA GLU A 35 -12.89 14.22 7.48
C GLU A 35 -11.64 13.60 8.14
N HIS A 36 -11.72 13.28 9.44
CA HIS A 36 -10.64 12.65 10.21
C HIS A 36 -10.91 11.18 10.55
N ALA A 37 -11.89 10.54 9.89
CA ALA A 37 -12.27 9.18 10.21
C ALA A 37 -11.26 8.13 9.71
N SER A 38 -10.67 8.32 8.52
CA SER A 38 -9.59 7.46 8.03
C SER A 38 -8.26 7.91 8.62
N ARG A 39 -7.74 7.13 9.58
CA ARG A 39 -6.57 7.46 10.41
C ARG A 39 -5.68 6.25 10.69
N PRO A 40 -5.04 5.65 9.66
CA PRO A 40 -4.21 4.46 9.84
C PRO A 40 -3.16 4.65 10.93
N TRP A 41 -2.98 3.61 11.78
CA TRP A 41 -2.08 3.57 12.95
C TRP A 41 -2.33 4.62 14.03
N ASP A 42 -3.39 5.40 13.95
CA ASP A 42 -3.84 6.19 15.10
C ASP A 42 -4.43 5.28 16.17
N ALA A 43 -4.18 5.57 17.44
CA ALA A 43 -4.66 4.77 18.57
C ALA A 43 -6.19 4.71 18.64
N ASP A 44 -6.86 5.77 18.16
CA ASP A 44 -8.32 5.90 18.18
C ASP A 44 -9.00 5.54 16.85
N ARG A 45 -8.29 4.83 15.93
CA ARG A 45 -8.89 4.33 14.69
C ARG A 45 -9.94 3.27 14.97
N ASP A 46 -11.02 3.26 14.22
CA ASP A 46 -12.16 2.38 14.46
C ASP A 46 -12.70 1.65 13.22
N GLY A 47 -12.03 1.78 12.08
CA GLY A 47 -12.45 1.12 10.83
C GLY A 47 -12.10 1.93 9.61
N PHE A 48 -12.37 1.37 8.44
CA PHE A 48 -12.07 2.04 7.18
C PHE A 48 -13.20 2.99 6.72
N VAL A 49 -12.85 3.93 5.86
CA VAL A 49 -13.80 4.81 5.15
C VAL A 49 -13.84 4.35 3.69
N ILE A 50 -15.03 4.12 3.14
CA ILE A 50 -15.19 3.75 1.74
C ILE A 50 -14.83 4.92 0.83
N GLY A 51 -14.03 4.66 -0.20
CA GLY A 51 -13.73 5.59 -1.28
C GLY A 51 -14.18 5.06 -2.64
N GLU A 52 -14.33 5.94 -3.61
CA GLU A 52 -14.61 5.61 -5.01
C GLU A 52 -13.57 6.25 -5.91
N GLY A 53 -13.31 5.64 -7.06
CA GLY A 53 -12.39 6.18 -8.05
C GLY A 53 -11.81 5.12 -8.95
N ALA A 54 -10.86 5.54 -9.78
CA ALA A 54 -10.15 4.67 -10.71
C ALA A 54 -8.71 5.14 -10.88
N ALA A 55 -7.82 4.18 -11.11
CA ALA A 55 -6.48 4.45 -11.59
C ALA A 55 -6.14 3.46 -12.70
N ILE A 56 -5.62 3.98 -13.81
CA ILE A 56 -5.24 3.20 -14.99
C ILE A 56 -3.79 3.54 -15.33
N MET A 57 -2.99 2.51 -15.56
CA MET A 57 -1.60 2.63 -15.96
C MET A 57 -1.38 1.91 -17.29
N VAL A 58 -0.48 2.43 -18.09
CA VAL A 58 0.06 1.74 -19.26
C VAL A 58 1.41 1.18 -18.88
N ILE A 59 1.56 -0.14 -18.94
CA ILE A 59 2.84 -0.83 -18.74
C ILE A 59 3.35 -1.38 -20.08
N GLU A 60 4.64 -1.31 -20.28
CA GLU A 60 5.31 -1.70 -21.52
C GLU A 60 6.59 -2.46 -21.21
N THR A 61 7.03 -3.30 -22.14
CA THR A 61 8.42 -3.77 -22.07
C THR A 61 9.38 -2.59 -22.24
N LEU A 62 10.55 -2.67 -21.62
CA LEU A 62 11.54 -1.57 -21.69
C LEU A 62 11.93 -1.27 -23.13
N GLU A 63 12.12 -2.33 -23.93
CA GLU A 63 12.49 -2.22 -25.35
C GLU A 63 11.41 -1.49 -26.16
N HIS A 64 10.13 -1.81 -25.93
CA HIS A 64 9.03 -1.13 -26.63
C HIS A 64 8.95 0.34 -26.24
N ALA A 65 9.02 0.65 -24.94
CA ALA A 65 8.99 2.02 -24.44
C ALA A 65 10.13 2.86 -24.99
N GLN A 66 11.36 2.33 -25.01
CA GLN A 66 12.54 2.99 -25.56
C GLN A 66 12.44 3.21 -27.08
N ALA A 67 11.97 2.18 -27.82
CA ALA A 67 11.85 2.26 -29.29
C ALA A 67 10.92 3.39 -29.75
N ARG A 68 9.89 3.72 -28.98
CA ARG A 68 8.96 4.83 -29.29
C ARG A 68 9.28 6.15 -28.57
N GLY A 69 10.38 6.21 -27.80
CA GLY A 69 10.76 7.41 -27.04
C GLY A 69 9.78 7.75 -25.90
N ALA A 70 9.18 6.75 -25.26
CA ALA A 70 8.23 6.96 -24.17
C ALA A 70 8.93 7.57 -22.95
N LYS A 71 8.20 8.43 -22.23
CA LYS A 71 8.60 8.82 -20.89
C LYS A 71 8.34 7.67 -19.92
N ILE A 72 9.39 7.15 -19.31
CA ILE A 72 9.31 6.09 -18.28
C ILE A 72 9.22 6.76 -16.91
N TYR A 73 8.19 6.43 -16.14
CA TYR A 73 7.94 6.97 -14.80
C TYR A 73 8.57 6.12 -13.69
N GLY A 74 8.72 4.84 -13.94
CA GLY A 74 9.28 3.85 -13.03
C GLY A 74 9.18 2.46 -13.64
N THR A 75 9.67 1.47 -12.93
CA THR A 75 9.63 0.06 -13.35
C THR A 75 8.79 -0.75 -12.37
N LEU A 76 7.85 -1.55 -12.85
CA LEU A 76 7.26 -2.65 -12.09
C LEU A 76 8.29 -3.77 -12.06
N ALA A 77 9.08 -3.82 -11.00
CA ALA A 77 10.23 -4.71 -10.89
C ALA A 77 9.85 -6.14 -10.46
N GLY A 78 8.81 -6.29 -9.67
CA GLY A 78 8.39 -7.59 -9.20
C GLY A 78 7.03 -7.61 -8.54
N SER A 79 6.55 -8.82 -8.27
CA SER A 79 5.28 -9.04 -7.57
C SER A 79 5.33 -10.28 -6.69
N GLY A 80 4.48 -10.31 -5.66
CA GLY A 80 4.30 -11.45 -4.79
C GLY A 80 2.84 -11.63 -4.39
N ILE A 81 2.39 -12.86 -4.37
CA ILE A 81 1.02 -13.24 -4.02
C ILE A 81 1.06 -14.35 -2.98
N SER A 82 0.18 -14.26 -1.99
CA SER A 82 -0.03 -15.31 -0.99
C SER A 82 -1.49 -15.34 -0.52
N ALA A 83 -1.82 -16.30 0.32
CA ALA A 83 -3.10 -16.37 1.00
C ALA A 83 -2.86 -16.74 2.47
N ASP A 84 -3.61 -16.10 3.39
CA ASP A 84 -3.49 -16.36 4.83
C ASP A 84 -4.03 -17.72 5.24
N SER A 85 -5.15 -18.16 4.60
CA SER A 85 -5.89 -19.37 5.01
C SER A 85 -6.32 -19.34 6.48
N HIS A 86 -6.60 -18.15 7.03
CA HIS A 86 -6.92 -17.92 8.44
C HIS A 86 -8.42 -17.67 8.65
N ASP A 87 -8.94 -16.59 8.10
CA ASP A 87 -10.35 -16.17 8.25
C ASP A 87 -10.85 -15.52 6.96
N ILE A 88 -12.19 -15.47 6.76
CA ILE A 88 -12.78 -14.87 5.55
C ILE A 88 -12.78 -13.35 5.57
N VAL A 89 -12.59 -12.73 6.73
CA VAL A 89 -12.61 -11.27 6.91
C VAL A 89 -11.33 -10.76 7.57
N GLN A 90 -10.93 -11.38 8.68
CA GLN A 90 -9.80 -10.92 9.48
C GLN A 90 -8.46 -11.38 8.88
N PRO A 91 -7.43 -10.52 8.85
CA PRO A 91 -6.08 -10.95 8.49
C PRO A 91 -5.53 -11.94 9.53
N ASP A 92 -4.58 -12.76 9.10
CA ASP A 92 -3.78 -13.54 10.05
C ASP A 92 -3.03 -12.57 10.99
N PRO A 93 -3.28 -12.61 12.31
CA PRO A 93 -2.66 -11.67 13.26
C PRO A 93 -1.13 -11.78 13.30
N THR A 94 -0.56 -12.89 12.83
CA THR A 94 0.89 -13.05 12.71
C THR A 94 1.48 -12.31 11.51
N GLY A 95 0.66 -11.87 10.55
CA GLY A 95 1.09 -11.26 9.31
C GLY A 95 1.91 -12.18 8.38
N SER A 96 1.87 -13.49 8.61
CA SER A 96 2.75 -14.45 7.90
C SER A 96 2.49 -14.48 6.40
N GLY A 97 1.20 -14.43 5.99
CA GLY A 97 0.79 -14.35 4.59
C GLY A 97 1.23 -13.04 3.93
N GLN A 98 1.00 -11.91 4.60
CA GLN A 98 1.45 -10.59 4.16
C GLN A 98 2.99 -10.56 3.96
N ALA A 99 3.74 -11.04 4.95
CA ALA A 99 5.20 -11.15 4.88
C ALA A 99 5.65 -12.07 3.72
N SER A 100 4.92 -13.15 3.46
CA SER A 100 5.18 -14.05 2.33
C SER A 100 5.01 -13.34 0.98
N ALA A 101 3.95 -12.53 0.81
CA ALA A 101 3.74 -11.74 -0.41
C ALA A 101 4.88 -10.75 -0.62
N MET A 102 5.27 -10.00 0.40
CA MET A 102 6.39 -9.05 0.33
C MET A 102 7.72 -9.73 -0.01
N ARG A 103 8.06 -10.86 0.63
CA ARG A 103 9.29 -11.61 0.31
C ARG A 103 9.31 -12.13 -1.12
N LYS A 104 8.18 -12.58 -1.64
CA LYS A 104 8.06 -13.01 -3.04
C LYS A 104 8.22 -11.84 -4.00
N ALA A 105 7.66 -10.67 -3.68
CA ALA A 105 7.83 -9.47 -4.49
C ALA A 105 9.31 -9.04 -4.55
N LEU A 106 10.00 -9.04 -3.40
CA LEU A 106 11.45 -8.75 -3.33
C LEU A 106 12.25 -9.76 -4.17
N ALA A 107 12.00 -11.05 -3.99
CA ALA A 107 12.70 -12.11 -4.75
C ALA A 107 12.43 -11.98 -6.25
N SER A 108 11.19 -11.70 -6.67
CA SER A 108 10.81 -11.48 -8.07
C SER A 108 11.49 -10.25 -8.67
N ALA A 109 11.72 -9.20 -7.87
CA ALA A 109 12.38 -7.98 -8.27
C ALA A 109 13.92 -8.06 -8.23
N GLY A 110 14.50 -9.11 -7.65
CA GLY A 110 15.95 -9.18 -7.38
C GLY A 110 16.42 -8.20 -6.32
N LEU A 111 15.50 -7.73 -5.45
CA LEU A 111 15.78 -6.75 -4.41
C LEU A 111 15.97 -7.41 -3.03
N SER A 112 16.77 -6.78 -2.20
CA SER A 112 16.90 -7.09 -0.78
C SER A 112 16.07 -6.11 0.07
N PRO A 113 15.77 -6.42 1.33
CA PRO A 113 15.10 -5.47 2.24
C PRO A 113 15.83 -4.12 2.37
N CYS A 114 17.16 -4.09 2.25
CA CYS A 114 17.95 -2.88 2.35
C CYS A 114 17.85 -1.94 1.13
N ASP A 115 17.31 -2.42 0.02
CA ASP A 115 17.09 -1.63 -1.19
C ASP A 115 15.78 -0.84 -1.12
N ILE A 116 14.90 -1.18 -0.16
CA ILE A 116 13.58 -0.54 -0.04
C ILE A 116 13.69 0.78 0.71
N ASN A 117 13.14 1.82 0.12
CA ASN A 117 13.09 3.16 0.68
C ASN A 117 11.69 3.55 1.15
N HIS A 118 10.65 2.93 0.57
CA HIS A 118 9.28 3.28 0.82
C HIS A 118 8.35 2.06 0.80
N VAL A 119 7.40 2.02 1.72
CA VAL A 119 6.25 1.10 1.69
C VAL A 119 4.97 1.93 1.65
N ASN A 120 4.23 1.84 0.54
CA ASN A 120 2.83 2.26 0.50
C ASN A 120 2.02 1.10 1.07
N ALA A 121 1.57 1.27 2.29
CA ALA A 121 0.93 0.20 3.03
C ALA A 121 -0.55 0.05 2.64
N HIS A 122 -1.10 -1.13 2.88
CA HIS A 122 -2.55 -1.35 2.77
C HIS A 122 -3.32 -0.47 3.75
N ALA A 123 -2.90 -0.41 5.01
CA ALA A 123 -3.23 0.60 6.02
C ALA A 123 -4.67 1.13 5.94
N THR A 124 -5.64 0.29 6.29
CA THR A 124 -7.07 0.59 6.13
C THR A 124 -7.68 1.40 7.25
N SER A 125 -6.93 1.76 8.29
CA SER A 125 -7.47 2.36 9.53
C SER A 125 -8.30 1.39 10.36
N THR A 126 -8.07 0.08 10.21
CA THR A 126 -8.67 -0.94 11.06
C THR A 126 -7.68 -1.37 12.15
N PRO A 127 -8.15 -1.55 13.41
CA PRO A 127 -7.23 -1.90 14.51
C PRO A 127 -6.37 -3.13 14.21
N LEU A 128 -6.98 -4.24 13.82
CA LEU A 128 -6.26 -5.50 13.57
C LEU A 128 -5.43 -5.46 12.29
N GLY A 129 -5.94 -4.84 11.23
CA GLY A 129 -5.28 -4.82 9.92
C GLY A 129 -3.98 -4.05 9.94
N ASP A 130 -4.01 -2.83 10.49
CA ASP A 130 -2.85 -1.95 10.51
C ASP A 130 -1.73 -2.49 11.43
N THR A 131 -2.10 -3.09 12.58
CA THR A 131 -1.13 -3.72 13.49
C THR A 131 -0.48 -4.96 12.85
N ALA A 132 -1.27 -5.86 12.24
CA ALA A 132 -0.73 -7.03 11.55
C ALA A 132 0.19 -6.65 10.38
N GLU A 133 -0.15 -5.59 9.66
CA GLU A 133 0.70 -5.08 8.58
C GLU A 133 2.01 -4.50 9.11
N ALA A 134 1.99 -3.71 10.17
CA ALA A 134 3.20 -3.18 10.81
C ALA A 134 4.16 -4.31 11.20
N HIS A 135 3.65 -5.35 11.88
CA HIS A 135 4.44 -6.55 12.22
C HIS A 135 5.02 -7.25 10.98
N SER A 136 4.20 -7.42 9.94
CA SER A 136 4.64 -8.10 8.71
C SER A 136 5.71 -7.33 7.96
N VAL A 137 5.59 -6.00 7.88
CA VAL A 137 6.58 -5.10 7.27
C VAL A 137 7.90 -5.16 8.07
N ALA A 138 7.84 -5.02 9.39
CA ALA A 138 9.01 -5.11 10.26
C ALA A 138 9.71 -6.48 10.14
N ALA A 139 8.95 -7.58 10.11
CA ALA A 139 9.48 -8.93 9.95
C ALA A 139 10.16 -9.19 8.59
N VAL A 140 9.78 -8.45 7.55
CA VAL A 140 10.39 -8.53 6.21
C VAL A 140 11.62 -7.63 6.11
N LEU A 141 11.50 -6.39 6.57
CA LEU A 141 12.56 -5.37 6.44
C LEU A 141 13.68 -5.56 7.48
N GLY A 142 13.38 -6.15 8.64
CA GLY A 142 14.37 -6.41 9.69
C GLY A 142 15.13 -5.14 10.07
N LYS A 143 16.45 -5.15 9.91
CA LYS A 143 17.31 -4.01 10.28
C LYS A 143 17.11 -2.76 9.41
N ALA A 144 16.45 -2.88 8.26
CA ALA A 144 16.18 -1.76 7.39
C ALA A 144 14.92 -0.97 7.80
N THR A 145 14.10 -1.50 8.70
CA THR A 145 12.79 -0.96 9.07
C THR A 145 12.84 0.51 9.47
N ASP A 146 13.80 0.91 10.28
CA ASP A 146 13.93 2.30 10.79
C ASP A 146 14.23 3.32 9.69
N GLN A 147 14.76 2.87 8.54
CA GLN A 147 15.15 3.72 7.42
C GLN A 147 14.09 3.78 6.32
N VAL A 148 13.14 2.85 6.33
CA VAL A 148 12.09 2.76 5.32
C VAL A 148 10.91 3.63 5.73
N LEU A 149 10.51 4.54 4.85
CA LEU A 149 9.36 5.42 5.08
C LEU A 149 8.07 4.66 4.76
N VAL A 150 7.18 4.55 5.73
CA VAL A 150 5.88 3.87 5.58
C VAL A 150 4.76 4.89 5.60
N ASN A 151 3.83 4.81 4.64
CA ASN A 151 2.63 5.65 4.66
C ASN A 151 1.37 4.87 4.30
N GLY A 152 0.23 5.39 4.75
CA GLY A 152 -1.12 4.92 4.42
C GLY A 152 -1.85 5.93 3.55
N THR A 153 -1.84 5.72 2.22
CA THR A 153 -2.53 6.59 1.25
C THR A 153 -4.04 6.68 1.52
N LYS A 154 -4.63 5.63 2.11
CA LYS A 154 -6.06 5.58 2.46
C LYS A 154 -6.48 6.61 3.51
N SER A 155 -5.55 7.21 4.25
CA SER A 155 -5.85 8.35 5.11
C SER A 155 -6.39 9.56 4.31
N MET A 156 -5.98 9.70 3.04
CA MET A 156 -6.36 10.78 2.13
C MET A 156 -7.48 10.39 1.15
N THR A 157 -7.52 9.13 0.72
CA THR A 157 -8.39 8.67 -0.38
C THR A 157 -9.59 7.86 0.10
N GLY A 158 -9.57 7.39 1.34
CA GLY A 158 -10.42 6.28 1.76
C GLY A 158 -9.99 4.97 1.08
N HIS A 159 -10.74 3.93 1.29
CA HIS A 159 -10.49 2.60 0.75
C HIS A 159 -11.34 2.36 -0.49
N LEU A 160 -10.71 2.38 -1.67
CA LEU A 160 -11.36 2.15 -2.97
C LEU A 160 -11.58 0.65 -3.27
N LEU A 161 -11.44 -0.22 -2.30
CA LEU A 161 -11.62 -1.68 -2.48
C LEU A 161 -10.92 -2.20 -3.74
N GLY A 162 -11.67 -2.58 -4.80
CA GLY A 162 -11.11 -3.08 -6.05
C GLY A 162 -10.29 -2.05 -6.84
N GLY A 163 -10.45 -0.76 -6.60
CA GLY A 163 -9.64 0.32 -7.19
C GLY A 163 -8.41 0.69 -6.39
N ALA A 164 -8.33 0.29 -5.10
CA ALA A 164 -7.30 0.77 -4.16
C ALA A 164 -5.87 0.45 -4.61
N GLY A 165 -5.60 -0.81 -4.94
CA GLY A 165 -4.23 -1.23 -5.31
C GLY A 165 -3.68 -0.52 -6.54
N ALA A 166 -4.53 -0.16 -7.51
CA ALA A 166 -4.14 0.61 -8.68
C ALA A 166 -3.82 2.07 -8.34
N LEU A 167 -4.67 2.72 -7.54
CA LEU A 167 -4.43 4.09 -7.08
C LEU A 167 -3.16 4.18 -6.22
N GLU A 168 -2.96 3.23 -5.36
CA GLU A 168 -1.78 3.16 -4.48
C GLU A 168 -0.50 2.82 -5.26
N SER A 169 -0.60 2.00 -6.32
CA SER A 169 0.52 1.80 -7.25
C SER A 169 0.92 3.11 -7.94
N PHE A 170 -0.05 3.91 -8.38
CA PHE A 170 0.22 5.26 -8.90
C PHE A 170 0.91 6.12 -7.83
N ALA A 171 0.42 6.12 -6.60
CA ALA A 171 1.01 6.88 -5.50
C ALA A 171 2.46 6.46 -5.23
N ALA A 172 2.75 5.15 -5.19
CA ALA A 172 4.10 4.62 -5.00
C ALA A 172 5.05 5.04 -6.14
N VAL A 173 4.63 4.90 -7.40
CA VAL A 173 5.43 5.36 -8.55
C VAL A 173 5.69 6.86 -8.49
N MET A 174 4.68 7.65 -8.13
CA MET A 174 4.83 9.11 -8.01
C MET A 174 5.72 9.51 -6.84
N ALA A 175 5.69 8.77 -5.72
CA ALA A 175 6.59 9.01 -4.60
C ALA A 175 8.06 8.82 -5.02
N LEU A 176 8.37 7.73 -5.74
CA LEU A 176 9.71 7.51 -6.28
C LEU A 176 10.12 8.58 -7.30
N LEU A 177 9.23 8.93 -8.22
CA LEU A 177 9.48 9.93 -9.26
C LEU A 177 9.73 11.33 -8.66
N LYS A 178 8.94 11.72 -7.68
CA LYS A 178 9.05 13.02 -7.00
C LYS A 178 10.07 13.02 -5.87
N ARG A 179 10.59 11.86 -5.49
CA ARG A 179 11.45 11.66 -4.33
C ARG A 179 10.84 12.17 -3.04
N GLN A 180 9.53 11.98 -2.88
CA GLN A 180 8.77 12.43 -1.72
C GLN A 180 7.67 11.42 -1.39
N VAL A 181 7.65 10.96 -0.15
CA VAL A 181 6.58 10.13 0.38
C VAL A 181 5.55 11.05 1.03
N PRO A 182 4.27 10.99 0.63
CA PRO A 182 3.23 11.77 1.29
C PRO A 182 3.00 11.26 2.72
N GLY A 183 2.66 12.17 3.63
CA GLY A 183 2.35 11.79 5.00
C GLY A 183 1.03 11.01 5.12
N THR A 184 0.94 10.15 6.11
CA THR A 184 -0.32 9.60 6.60
C THR A 184 -1.01 10.69 7.41
N ILE A 185 -2.14 11.19 6.94
CA ILE A 185 -2.88 12.27 7.63
C ILE A 185 -3.78 11.73 8.73
N ASN A 186 -4.32 12.62 9.55
CA ASN A 186 -5.31 12.37 10.62
C ASN A 186 -4.76 11.59 11.83
N ILE A 187 -3.47 11.39 11.95
CA ILE A 187 -2.87 10.79 13.14
C ILE A 187 -2.71 11.88 14.21
N GLU A 188 -3.45 11.74 15.30
CA GLU A 188 -3.30 12.58 16.50
C GLU A 188 -2.43 11.89 17.55
N HIS A 189 -2.65 10.57 17.71
CA HIS A 189 -1.92 9.74 18.65
C HIS A 189 -1.47 8.47 17.94
N LEU A 190 -0.21 8.44 17.52
CA LEU A 190 0.37 7.26 16.90
C LEU A 190 0.32 6.09 17.90
N GLU A 191 -0.08 4.91 17.45
CA GLU A 191 -0.10 3.69 18.26
C GLU A 191 1.26 3.45 18.93
N GLU A 192 1.26 3.15 20.23
CA GLU A 192 2.47 2.84 20.97
C GLU A 192 3.11 1.52 20.46
N ASP A 193 4.43 1.41 20.60
CA ASP A 193 5.22 0.22 20.20
C ASP A 193 5.10 -0.16 18.70
N LEU A 194 4.78 0.80 17.84
CA LEU A 194 4.71 0.55 16.41
C LEU A 194 6.08 0.25 15.81
N GLU A 195 6.24 -0.91 15.19
CA GLU A 195 7.54 -1.43 14.73
C GLU A 195 7.99 -0.84 13.37
N VAL A 196 7.27 0.12 12.81
CA VAL A 196 7.54 0.72 11.48
C VAL A 196 7.63 2.24 11.57
N ASN A 197 8.40 2.84 10.67
CA ASN A 197 8.57 4.30 10.59
C ASN A 197 7.45 4.93 9.77
N VAL A 198 6.30 5.17 10.40
CA VAL A 198 5.16 5.86 9.78
C VAL A 198 5.45 7.34 9.64
N VAL A 199 5.37 7.87 8.42
CA VAL A 199 5.53 9.30 8.17
C VAL A 199 4.16 10.00 8.24
N THR A 200 4.08 11.08 9.01
CA THR A 200 2.86 11.88 9.22
C THR A 200 2.87 13.18 8.41
N HIS A 201 3.95 13.48 7.72
CA HIS A 201 4.11 14.64 6.84
C HIS A 201 4.92 14.23 5.61
N THR A 202 4.84 15.03 4.54
CA THR A 202 5.62 14.77 3.34
C THR A 202 7.11 14.73 3.68
N THR A 203 7.75 13.60 3.34
CA THR A 203 9.15 13.33 3.69
C THR A 203 9.95 13.00 2.43
N ASP A 204 11.14 13.60 2.30
CA ASP A 204 11.99 13.42 1.14
C ASP A 204 12.67 12.04 1.16
N LEU A 205 12.78 11.44 -0.01
CA LEU A 205 13.57 10.24 -0.27
C LEU A 205 15.01 10.60 -0.67
N PRO A 206 15.99 9.73 -0.38
CA PRO A 206 17.39 9.98 -0.71
C PRO A 206 17.63 10.06 -2.23
N ASN A 207 18.78 10.58 -2.63
CA ASN A 207 19.25 10.53 -4.02
C ASN A 207 19.69 9.11 -4.41
N GLY A 208 19.74 8.84 -5.70
CA GLY A 208 20.18 7.55 -6.25
C GLY A 208 19.01 6.63 -6.63
N ASP A 209 19.27 5.33 -6.59
CA ASP A 209 18.28 4.31 -6.88
C ASP A 209 17.30 4.20 -5.72
N LEU A 210 16.03 4.06 -6.06
CA LEU A 210 14.92 3.99 -5.11
C LEU A 210 14.03 2.80 -5.44
N ALA A 211 13.56 2.14 -4.39
CA ALA A 211 12.55 1.09 -4.51
C ALA A 211 11.42 1.28 -3.50
N ALA A 212 10.22 0.90 -3.91
CA ALA A 212 9.04 0.91 -3.07
C ALA A 212 8.27 -0.40 -3.17
N LEU A 213 7.65 -0.80 -2.07
CA LEU A 213 6.62 -1.82 -2.05
C LEU A 213 5.24 -1.16 -1.99
N ASN A 214 4.28 -1.73 -2.71
CA ASN A 214 2.87 -1.39 -2.60
C ASN A 214 2.10 -2.63 -2.15
N ASN A 215 1.49 -2.56 -0.97
CA ASN A 215 0.79 -3.66 -0.34
C ASN A 215 -0.73 -3.57 -0.55
N SER A 216 -1.36 -4.69 -0.85
CA SER A 216 -2.81 -4.83 -0.91
C SER A 216 -3.21 -6.15 -0.26
N PHE A 217 -3.88 -6.05 0.90
CA PHE A 217 -4.28 -7.21 1.72
C PHE A 217 -5.80 -7.25 1.84
N GLY A 218 -6.42 -8.17 1.14
CA GLY A 218 -7.86 -8.22 0.97
C GLY A 218 -8.55 -9.27 1.81
N PHE A 219 -9.87 -9.13 1.93
CA PHE A 219 -10.74 -10.14 2.51
C PHE A 219 -10.54 -11.51 1.84
N GLY A 220 -10.77 -12.59 2.61
CA GLY A 220 -10.42 -13.94 2.18
C GLY A 220 -8.93 -14.27 2.35
N GLY A 221 -8.17 -13.36 2.98
CA GLY A 221 -6.74 -13.52 3.22
C GLY A 221 -5.87 -13.37 1.97
N HIS A 222 -6.38 -12.71 0.94
CA HIS A 222 -5.61 -12.47 -0.29
C HIS A 222 -4.58 -11.36 -0.09
N ASN A 223 -3.30 -11.69 -0.26
CA ASN A 223 -2.21 -10.74 -0.12
C ASN A 223 -1.47 -10.57 -1.44
N VAL A 224 -1.32 -9.33 -1.86
CA VAL A 224 -0.54 -8.94 -3.04
C VAL A 224 0.43 -7.83 -2.66
N THR A 225 1.68 -7.97 -3.08
CA THR A 225 2.68 -6.90 -3.00
C THR A 225 3.29 -6.68 -4.37
N LEU A 226 3.36 -5.43 -4.80
CA LEU A 226 4.08 -5.01 -6.00
C LEU A 226 5.36 -4.27 -5.58
N ALA A 227 6.46 -4.56 -6.28
CA ALA A 227 7.73 -3.86 -6.11
C ALA A 227 7.96 -2.93 -7.30
N PHE A 228 8.21 -1.66 -7.01
CA PHE A 228 8.51 -0.62 -8.00
C PHE A 228 9.92 -0.07 -7.78
N THR A 229 10.58 0.31 -8.87
CA THR A 229 11.84 1.08 -8.81
C THR A 229 11.69 2.36 -9.61
N ASN A 230 12.53 3.37 -9.29
CA ASN A 230 12.57 4.59 -10.08
C ASN A 230 13.13 4.34 -11.48
N ALA A 231 12.87 5.24 -12.43
CA ALA A 231 13.21 5.06 -13.85
C ALA A 231 14.71 4.90 -14.14
N ASN A 232 15.58 5.28 -13.21
CA ASN A 232 17.04 5.24 -13.35
C ASN A 232 17.69 4.10 -12.56
N ALA A 233 16.91 3.25 -11.87
CA ALA A 233 17.44 2.11 -11.14
C ALA A 233 18.02 1.09 -12.13
N THR A 234 19.31 0.86 -12.05
CA THR A 234 20.00 -0.18 -12.82
C THR A 234 20.04 -1.44 -11.99
N HIS A 235 19.22 -2.42 -12.35
CA HIS A 235 19.23 -3.78 -11.78
C HIS A 235 19.64 -4.79 -12.83
#